data_a3ef8ff998e214899d621ddcdc67a4ba
#
_entry.id   a3ef8ff998e214899d621ddcdc67a4ba
#
_cell.length_a   1.000
_cell.length_b   1.000
_cell.length_c   1.000
_cell.angle_alpha   90.00
_cell.angle_beta   90.00
_cell.angle_gamma   90.00
#
_symmetry.space_group_name_H-M   'P 1'
#
loop_
_entity.id
_entity.type
_entity.pdbx_description
1 polymer ?
#
loop_
_entity_poly.entity_id
_entity_poly.type
_entity_poly.pdbx_seq_one_letter_code
_entity_poly.pdbx_strand_id
1 'polypeptide(L)'
;MAFTIRELSTRTFSDFEKIAAKQGGCWCMYYQREKPIRLKSSDPDWKKMNRKDKRASVEKGKSHAILVYDNETPVGWCQYGAREELPRIDAGRGYRKVGPPAGAEKLWRITCFFVDRDYRGKGVAKLALTAALESIKRQGGGIVEAYPVVSKKMAAVAEWRWFGTPGMFKKEGFTKVAPLGTSGVLMRKTISPN
;
A
#
# COMPACT_ATOMS: atom_id res chain seq x y z
N MET A 1 8.02 22.42 7.57
CA MET A 1 6.72 21.86 7.14
C MET A 1 6.33 20.77 8.12
N ALA A 2 5.21 20.90 8.78
CA ALA A 2 4.67 19.84 9.65
C ALA A 2 3.57 19.11 8.87
N PHE A 3 3.83 17.87 8.48
CA PHE A 3 2.81 17.01 7.86
C PHE A 3 1.87 16.47 8.92
N THR A 4 0.58 16.35 8.57
CA THR A 4 -0.43 15.66 9.37
C THR A 4 -0.88 14.39 8.67
N ILE A 5 -1.52 13.48 9.43
CA ILE A 5 -2.01 12.22 8.91
C ILE A 5 -3.50 12.04 9.24
N ARG A 6 -4.23 11.40 8.34
CA ARG A 6 -5.61 10.92 8.55
C ARG A 6 -5.75 9.53 7.96
N GLU A 7 -6.57 8.69 8.56
CA GLU A 7 -6.91 7.39 7.99
C GLU A 7 -7.95 7.55 6.88
N LEU A 8 -7.87 6.69 5.87
CA LEU A 8 -8.88 6.61 4.82
C LEU A 8 -10.20 6.12 5.42
N SER A 9 -11.24 6.90 5.19
CA SER A 9 -12.60 6.64 5.65
C SER A 9 -13.59 7.27 4.66
N THR A 10 -14.88 7.11 4.89
CA THR A 10 -15.91 7.83 4.12
C THR A 10 -15.76 9.35 4.21
N ARG A 11 -15.28 9.87 5.36
CA ARG A 11 -15.06 11.32 5.58
C ARG A 11 -13.86 11.86 4.81
N THR A 12 -12.81 11.05 4.62
CA THR A 12 -11.56 11.46 3.95
C THR A 12 -11.49 10.95 2.50
N PHE A 13 -12.54 10.29 2.01
CA PHE A 13 -12.53 9.70 0.67
C PHE A 13 -12.38 10.75 -0.43
N SER A 14 -12.99 11.93 -0.30
CA SER A 14 -12.83 13.04 -1.26
C SER A 14 -11.39 13.51 -1.39
N ASP A 15 -10.63 13.51 -0.29
CA ASP A 15 -9.21 13.87 -0.30
C ASP A 15 -8.37 12.77 -0.97
N PHE A 16 -8.69 11.50 -0.70
CA PHE A 16 -8.09 10.39 -1.44
C PHE A 16 -8.38 10.47 -2.93
N GLU A 17 -9.58 10.88 -3.35
CA GLU A 17 -9.93 11.10 -4.75
C GLU A 17 -9.03 12.15 -5.43
N LYS A 18 -8.82 13.30 -4.77
CA LYS A 18 -7.97 14.38 -5.29
C LYS A 18 -6.56 13.89 -5.63
N ILE A 19 -5.98 13.08 -4.75
CA ILE A 19 -4.61 12.60 -4.94
C ILE A 19 -4.54 11.35 -5.82
N ALA A 20 -5.54 10.47 -5.79
CA ALA A 20 -5.62 9.30 -6.67
C ALA A 20 -5.79 9.67 -8.14
N ALA A 21 -6.43 10.79 -8.45
CA ALA A 21 -6.53 11.34 -9.80
C ALA A 21 -5.15 11.65 -10.39
N LYS A 22 -4.19 12.11 -9.58
CA LYS A 22 -2.81 12.38 -9.99
C LYS A 22 -2.01 11.10 -10.31
N GLN A 23 -2.45 9.95 -9.81
CA GLN A 23 -1.79 8.64 -10.02
C GLN A 23 -2.25 7.94 -11.32
N GLY A 24 -3.15 8.50 -12.11
CA GLY A 24 -3.64 7.87 -13.32
C GLY A 24 -4.85 6.95 -13.14
N GLY A 25 -5.44 6.88 -11.94
CA GLY A 25 -6.76 6.28 -11.73
C GLY A 25 -6.78 4.78 -11.43
N CYS A 26 -5.69 4.19 -10.95
CA CYS A 26 -5.71 2.81 -10.47
C CYS A 26 -6.40 2.65 -9.09
N TRP A 27 -6.47 3.73 -8.29
CA TRP A 27 -7.12 3.76 -6.99
C TRP A 27 -6.64 2.67 -6.01
N CYS A 28 -5.45 2.14 -6.24
CA CYS A 28 -4.89 0.98 -5.52
C CYS A 28 -5.80 -0.26 -5.48
N MET A 29 -6.66 -0.41 -6.50
CA MET A 29 -7.56 -1.58 -6.61
C MET A 29 -6.87 -2.84 -7.11
N TYR A 30 -5.62 -2.72 -7.60
CA TYR A 30 -4.91 -3.86 -8.20
C TYR A 30 -4.81 -5.06 -7.25
N TYR A 31 -4.44 -4.86 -6.00
CA TYR A 31 -4.29 -5.94 -5.03
C TYR A 31 -5.57 -6.30 -4.28
N GLN A 32 -6.57 -5.43 -4.30
CA GLN A 32 -7.88 -5.66 -3.67
C GLN A 32 -8.78 -6.59 -4.49
N ARG A 33 -8.44 -6.88 -5.74
CA ARG A 33 -9.18 -7.82 -6.60
C ARG A 33 -8.41 -9.13 -6.72
N GLU A 34 -9.10 -10.26 -6.59
CA GLU A 34 -8.51 -11.59 -6.86
C GLU A 34 -8.05 -11.70 -8.31
N LYS A 35 -8.88 -11.28 -9.25
CA LYS A 35 -8.62 -11.35 -10.69
C LYS A 35 -8.46 -9.96 -11.30
N PRO A 36 -7.60 -9.82 -12.34
CA PRO A 36 -7.52 -8.57 -13.09
C PRO A 36 -8.86 -8.31 -13.80
N ILE A 37 -9.22 -7.04 -13.88
CA ILE A 37 -10.29 -6.63 -14.79
C ILE A 37 -9.78 -6.70 -16.23
N ARG A 38 -10.69 -6.99 -17.16
CA ARG A 38 -10.34 -7.11 -18.59
C ARG A 38 -10.15 -5.78 -19.31
N LEU A 39 -10.51 -4.66 -18.68
CA LEU A 39 -10.34 -3.32 -19.23
C LEU A 39 -8.87 -2.90 -19.20
N LYS A 40 -8.44 -2.19 -20.24
CA LYS A 40 -7.10 -1.56 -20.28
C LYS A 40 -7.08 -0.31 -19.40
N SER A 41 -5.93 0.07 -18.88
CA SER A 41 -5.77 1.29 -18.06
C SER A 41 -6.03 2.58 -18.85
N SER A 42 -5.98 2.52 -20.18
CA SER A 42 -6.36 3.62 -21.09
C SER A 42 -7.87 3.77 -21.26
N ASP A 43 -8.68 2.77 -20.86
CA ASP A 43 -10.12 2.80 -20.97
C ASP A 43 -10.72 3.75 -19.90
N PRO A 44 -11.55 4.73 -20.27
CA PRO A 44 -12.21 5.62 -19.31
C PRO A 44 -13.03 4.87 -18.26
N ASP A 45 -13.67 3.75 -18.63
CA ASP A 45 -14.47 2.95 -17.72
C ASP A 45 -13.62 2.21 -16.68
N TRP A 46 -12.36 1.91 -17.00
CA TRP A 46 -11.41 1.35 -16.02
C TRP A 46 -11.23 2.27 -14.80
N LYS A 47 -11.08 3.57 -15.03
CA LYS A 47 -10.94 4.56 -13.93
C LYS A 47 -12.24 4.69 -13.14
N LYS A 48 -13.38 4.77 -13.80
CA LYS A 48 -14.70 4.86 -13.15
C LYS A 48 -14.97 3.64 -12.28
N MET A 49 -14.68 2.44 -12.80
CA MET A 49 -14.88 1.20 -12.07
C MET A 49 -13.96 1.11 -10.85
N ASN A 50 -12.67 1.47 -11.00
CA ASN A 50 -11.75 1.49 -9.87
C ASN A 50 -12.21 2.46 -8.77
N ARG A 51 -12.68 3.65 -9.13
CA ARG A 51 -13.22 4.64 -8.19
C ARG A 51 -14.44 4.09 -7.45
N LYS A 52 -15.41 3.52 -8.19
CA LYS A 52 -16.64 2.94 -7.63
C LYS A 52 -16.30 1.82 -6.64
N ASP A 53 -15.45 0.87 -7.06
CA ASP A 53 -15.09 -0.29 -6.24
C ASP A 53 -14.28 0.14 -4.99
N LYS A 54 -13.39 1.12 -5.15
CA LYS A 54 -12.64 1.68 -4.00
C LYS A 54 -13.57 2.31 -2.98
N ARG A 55 -14.52 3.14 -3.43
CA ARG A 55 -15.51 3.76 -2.55
C ARG A 55 -16.32 2.69 -1.80
N ALA A 56 -16.85 1.71 -2.51
CA ALA A 56 -17.61 0.62 -1.91
C ALA A 56 -16.79 -0.19 -0.89
N SER A 57 -15.49 -0.39 -1.16
CA SER A 57 -14.58 -1.07 -0.21
C SER A 57 -14.34 -0.25 1.06
N VAL A 58 -14.20 1.07 0.93
CA VAL A 58 -14.05 1.99 2.08
C VAL A 58 -15.33 2.03 2.91
N GLU A 59 -16.50 2.13 2.29
CA GLU A 59 -17.81 2.11 2.96
C GLU A 59 -18.04 0.81 3.75
N LYS A 60 -17.49 -0.30 3.27
CA LYS A 60 -17.54 -1.62 3.95
C LYS A 60 -16.43 -1.82 4.98
N GLY A 61 -15.56 -0.84 5.22
CA GLY A 61 -14.40 -0.98 6.10
C GLY A 61 -13.33 -1.97 5.63
N LYS A 62 -13.31 -2.31 4.33
CA LYS A 62 -12.39 -3.29 3.71
C LYS A 62 -11.29 -2.66 2.87
N SER A 63 -10.97 -1.41 3.10
CA SER A 63 -9.90 -0.73 2.40
C SER A 63 -9.27 0.33 3.28
N HIS A 64 -8.02 0.11 3.62
CA HIS A 64 -7.27 0.93 4.55
C HIS A 64 -6.14 1.68 3.83
N ALA A 65 -5.96 2.94 4.19
CA ALA A 65 -4.79 3.72 3.81
C ALA A 65 -4.54 4.82 4.83
N ILE A 66 -3.28 5.23 4.95
CA ILE A 66 -2.91 6.48 5.61
C ILE A 66 -2.79 7.55 4.54
N LEU A 67 -3.44 8.67 4.75
CA LEU A 67 -3.31 9.89 3.95
C LEU A 67 -2.39 10.86 4.69
N VAL A 68 -1.44 11.46 3.97
CA VAL A 68 -0.54 12.50 4.50
C VAL A 68 -0.92 13.84 3.90
N TYR A 69 -0.96 14.86 4.73
CA TYR A 69 -1.37 16.21 4.37
C TYR A 69 -0.26 17.22 4.65
N ASP A 70 -0.15 18.20 3.77
CA ASP A 70 0.48 19.49 4.04
C ASP A 70 -0.66 20.50 4.26
N ASN A 71 -0.84 20.94 5.50
CA ASN A 71 -2.06 21.61 5.95
C ASN A 71 -3.31 20.78 5.59
N GLU A 72 -4.25 21.29 4.78
CA GLU A 72 -5.45 20.58 4.33
C GLU A 72 -5.29 19.91 2.95
N THR A 73 -4.10 19.98 2.36
CA THR A 73 -3.82 19.41 1.02
C THR A 73 -3.29 17.99 1.16
N PRO A 74 -3.97 16.96 0.63
CA PRO A 74 -3.46 15.59 0.62
C PRO A 74 -2.29 15.48 -0.36
N VAL A 75 -1.14 14.99 0.11
CA VAL A 75 0.11 14.95 -0.64
C VAL A 75 0.70 13.55 -0.83
N GLY A 76 0.15 12.56 -0.14
CA GLY A 76 0.57 11.16 -0.29
C GLY A 76 -0.31 10.19 0.46
N TRP A 77 -0.15 8.90 0.16
CA TRP A 77 -0.78 7.81 0.91
C TRP A 77 0.10 6.57 1.01
N CYS A 78 -0.24 5.71 1.97
CA CYS A 78 0.21 4.33 2.07
C CYS A 78 -1.01 3.41 2.17
N GLN A 79 -1.19 2.49 1.23
CA GLN A 79 -2.21 1.45 1.33
C GLN A 79 -1.70 0.26 2.14
N TYR A 80 -2.49 -0.17 3.10
CA TYR A 80 -2.33 -1.41 3.85
C TYR A 80 -3.68 -2.11 4.00
N GLY A 81 -3.68 -3.33 4.48
CA GLY A 81 -4.90 -4.10 4.75
C GLY A 81 -4.59 -5.48 5.25
N ALA A 82 -5.61 -6.15 5.79
CA ALA A 82 -5.53 -7.55 6.13
C ALA A 82 -5.31 -8.40 4.85
N ARG A 83 -4.79 -9.61 5.01
CA ARG A 83 -4.52 -10.52 3.88
C ARG A 83 -5.73 -10.71 2.98
N GLU A 84 -6.90 -10.87 3.58
CA GLU A 84 -8.18 -11.13 2.90
C GLU A 84 -8.65 -9.94 2.06
N GLU A 85 -8.21 -8.74 2.40
CA GLU A 85 -8.53 -7.51 1.68
C GLU A 85 -7.61 -7.27 0.47
N LEU A 86 -6.49 -7.98 0.42
CA LEU A 86 -5.45 -7.86 -0.59
C LEU A 86 -5.10 -9.22 -1.22
N PRO A 87 -6.11 -9.99 -1.69
CA PRO A 87 -5.99 -11.40 -2.04
C PRO A 87 -5.07 -11.67 -3.22
N ARG A 88 -4.90 -10.70 -4.12
CA ARG A 88 -4.12 -10.90 -5.34
C ARG A 88 -2.64 -11.23 -5.10
N ILE A 89 -2.11 -10.88 -3.94
CA ILE A 89 -0.72 -11.21 -3.57
C ILE A 89 -0.55 -12.73 -3.50
N ASP A 90 -1.54 -13.46 -2.98
CA ASP A 90 -1.50 -14.92 -2.88
C ASP A 90 -1.41 -15.61 -4.24
N ALA A 91 -1.94 -14.98 -5.30
CA ALA A 91 -1.86 -15.48 -6.67
C ALA A 91 -0.48 -15.25 -7.31
N GLY A 92 0.39 -14.43 -6.72
CA GLY A 92 1.72 -14.11 -7.22
C GLY A 92 2.64 -15.34 -7.26
N ARG A 93 3.21 -15.65 -8.42
CA ARG A 93 4.06 -16.83 -8.61
C ARG A 93 5.23 -16.90 -7.62
N GLY A 94 5.87 -15.77 -7.34
CA GLY A 94 6.95 -15.67 -6.35
C GLY A 94 6.45 -15.88 -4.93
N TYR A 95 5.31 -15.29 -4.58
CA TYR A 95 4.73 -15.40 -3.25
C TYR A 95 4.25 -16.82 -2.93
N ARG A 96 3.63 -17.53 -3.89
CA ARG A 96 3.20 -18.93 -3.72
C ARG A 96 4.31 -19.90 -3.34
N LYS A 97 5.57 -19.59 -3.69
CA LYS A 97 6.73 -20.42 -3.30
C LYS A 97 7.13 -20.25 -1.85
N VAL A 98 6.79 -19.11 -1.25
CA VAL A 98 7.13 -18.79 0.14
C VAL A 98 5.93 -19.02 1.06
N GLY A 99 4.77 -18.58 0.62
CA GLY A 99 3.52 -18.64 1.36
C GLY A 99 3.44 -17.67 2.55
N PRO A 100 2.27 -17.62 3.19
CA PRO A 100 2.09 -16.92 4.45
C PRO A 100 2.90 -17.61 5.57
N PRO A 101 3.28 -16.88 6.64
CA PRO A 101 3.94 -17.47 7.78
C PRO A 101 2.99 -18.45 8.49
N ALA A 102 3.53 -19.61 8.89
CA ALA A 102 2.77 -20.60 9.65
C ALA A 102 2.32 -20.01 10.99
N GLY A 103 1.08 -20.30 11.40
CA GLY A 103 0.53 -19.86 12.68
C GLY A 103 0.25 -18.35 12.77
N ALA A 104 0.29 -17.61 11.68
CA ALA A 104 -0.08 -16.19 11.71
C ALA A 104 -1.60 -16.04 11.88
N GLU A 105 -2.05 -15.68 13.08
CA GLU A 105 -3.47 -15.37 13.35
C GLU A 105 -3.92 -14.12 12.58
N LYS A 106 -3.04 -13.10 12.49
CA LYS A 106 -3.27 -11.87 11.75
C LYS A 106 -2.11 -11.60 10.81
N LEU A 107 -2.42 -11.45 9.52
CA LEU A 107 -1.45 -11.11 8.49
C LEU A 107 -1.89 -9.84 7.76
N TRP A 108 -1.06 -8.81 7.88
CA TRP A 108 -1.23 -7.51 7.24
C TRP A 108 -0.31 -7.36 6.04
N ARG A 109 -0.70 -6.55 5.10
CA ARG A 109 0.06 -6.27 3.87
C ARG A 109 0.16 -4.78 3.62
N ILE A 110 1.35 -4.32 3.27
CA ILE A 110 1.60 -2.96 2.77
C ILE A 110 1.92 -3.07 1.29
N THR A 111 1.12 -2.43 0.42
CA THR A 111 1.13 -2.71 -1.01
C THR A 111 1.45 -1.53 -1.90
N CYS A 112 1.07 -0.32 -1.52
CA CYS A 112 1.18 0.82 -2.40
C CYS A 112 1.48 2.11 -1.63
N PHE A 113 2.43 2.86 -2.14
CA PHE A 113 2.69 4.24 -1.75
C PHE A 113 2.46 5.16 -2.94
N PHE A 114 1.91 6.31 -2.67
CA PHE A 114 1.96 7.42 -3.60
C PHE A 114 2.43 8.68 -2.86
N VAL A 115 3.30 9.45 -3.50
CA VAL A 115 3.71 10.77 -3.02
C VAL A 115 3.67 11.72 -4.20
N ASP A 116 2.95 12.81 -4.06
CA ASP A 116 2.90 13.87 -5.03
C ASP A 116 4.32 14.33 -5.38
N ARG A 117 4.54 14.63 -6.66
CA ARG A 117 5.86 14.92 -7.21
C ARG A 117 6.60 15.98 -6.41
N ASP A 118 5.90 17.05 -6.03
CA ASP A 118 6.47 18.21 -5.35
C ASP A 118 6.82 17.94 -3.88
N TYR A 119 6.37 16.80 -3.35
CA TYR A 119 6.59 16.37 -1.96
C TYR A 119 7.53 15.17 -1.83
N ARG A 120 8.09 14.70 -2.95
CA ARG A 120 9.07 13.60 -2.91
C ARG A 120 10.37 14.04 -2.23
N GLY A 121 11.03 13.09 -1.58
CA GLY A 121 12.26 13.37 -0.81
C GLY A 121 12.04 14.04 0.55
N LYS A 122 10.82 14.48 0.88
CA LYS A 122 10.48 15.19 2.13
C LYS A 122 9.97 14.29 3.27
N GLY A 123 10.17 12.96 3.18
CA GLY A 123 9.79 12.01 4.24
C GLY A 123 8.33 11.54 4.24
N VAL A 124 7.48 12.00 3.31
CA VAL A 124 6.04 11.67 3.24
C VAL A 124 5.78 10.16 3.27
N ALA A 125 6.48 9.38 2.45
CA ALA A 125 6.30 7.92 2.41
C ALA A 125 6.68 7.23 3.73
N LYS A 126 7.75 7.72 4.39
CA LYS A 126 8.17 7.22 5.71
C LYS A 126 7.10 7.51 6.74
N LEU A 127 6.60 8.74 6.80
CA LEU A 127 5.53 9.13 7.73
C LEU A 127 4.28 8.27 7.53
N ALA A 128 3.87 8.06 6.27
CA ALA A 128 2.72 7.20 5.95
C ALA A 128 2.94 5.75 6.39
N LEU A 129 4.16 5.21 6.21
CA LEU A 129 4.50 3.86 6.66
C LEU A 129 4.44 3.74 8.18
N THR A 130 5.10 4.63 8.91
CA THR A 130 5.08 4.63 10.38
C THR A 130 3.64 4.68 10.90
N ALA A 131 2.81 5.57 10.34
CA ALA A 131 1.41 5.69 10.74
C ALA A 131 0.57 4.44 10.40
N ALA A 132 0.86 3.76 9.27
CA ALA A 132 0.20 2.49 8.94
C ALA A 132 0.57 1.38 9.95
N LEU A 133 1.83 1.31 10.38
CA LEU A 133 2.27 0.35 11.40
C LEU A 133 1.61 0.62 12.76
N GLU A 134 1.48 1.89 13.15
CA GLU A 134 0.76 2.27 14.36
C GLU A 134 -0.75 1.96 14.29
N SER A 135 -1.37 2.13 13.12
CA SER A 135 -2.76 1.72 12.91
C SER A 135 -2.93 0.21 13.02
N ILE A 136 -2.03 -0.57 12.43
CA ILE A 136 -2.01 -2.03 12.57
C ILE A 136 -1.84 -2.44 14.04
N LYS A 137 -0.96 -1.76 14.78
CA LYS A 137 -0.75 -2.01 16.21
C LYS A 137 -2.04 -1.80 17.01
N ARG A 138 -2.74 -0.69 16.79
CA ARG A 138 -4.05 -0.41 17.43
C ARG A 138 -5.11 -1.45 17.10
N GLN A 139 -5.02 -2.09 15.94
CA GLN A 139 -5.92 -3.16 15.50
C GLN A 139 -5.51 -4.56 16.00
N GLY A 140 -4.61 -4.63 16.98
CA GLY A 140 -4.17 -5.85 17.64
C GLY A 140 -2.90 -6.47 17.07
N GLY A 141 -2.15 -5.73 16.25
CA GLY A 141 -0.86 -6.18 15.74
C GLY A 141 -0.95 -7.36 14.77
N GLY A 142 0.11 -8.16 14.71
CA GLY A 142 0.26 -9.31 13.83
C GLY A 142 1.52 -9.24 12.98
N ILE A 143 1.62 -10.12 11.99
CA ILE A 143 2.72 -10.10 11.02
C ILE A 143 2.37 -9.14 9.90
N VAL A 144 3.32 -8.27 9.54
CA VAL A 144 3.18 -7.32 8.44
C VAL A 144 4.12 -7.70 7.31
N GLU A 145 3.59 -7.85 6.11
CA GLU A 145 4.35 -8.11 4.89
C GLU A 145 4.47 -6.86 4.02
N ALA A 146 5.64 -6.70 3.41
CA ALA A 146 5.91 -5.69 2.40
C ALA A 146 6.68 -6.30 1.22
N TYR A 147 6.56 -5.69 0.04
CA TYR A 147 7.00 -6.27 -1.23
C TYR A 147 7.86 -5.29 -2.04
N PRO A 148 8.89 -4.66 -1.45
CA PRO A 148 9.67 -3.65 -2.16
C PRO A 148 10.45 -4.22 -3.34
N VAL A 149 10.69 -3.34 -4.33
CA VAL A 149 11.49 -3.66 -5.52
C VAL A 149 12.97 -3.46 -5.20
N VAL A 150 13.80 -4.45 -5.57
CA VAL A 150 15.26 -4.46 -5.37
C VAL A 150 16.05 -4.14 -6.64
N SER A 151 15.44 -4.28 -7.81
CA SER A 151 16.10 -3.99 -9.08
C SER A 151 16.37 -2.49 -9.24
N LYS A 152 17.65 -2.10 -9.36
CA LYS A 152 18.03 -0.71 -9.62
C LYS A 152 17.38 -0.14 -10.89
N LYS A 153 17.30 -0.95 -11.95
CA LYS A 153 16.65 -0.58 -13.22
C LYS A 153 15.17 -0.27 -13.03
N MET A 154 14.44 -1.10 -12.29
CA MET A 154 13.02 -0.87 -12.01
C MET A 154 12.81 0.25 -10.99
N ALA A 155 13.64 0.35 -9.95
CA ALA A 155 13.56 1.43 -8.96
C ALA A 155 13.84 2.82 -9.58
N ALA A 156 14.55 2.90 -10.71
CA ALA A 156 14.76 4.14 -11.46
C ALA A 156 13.48 4.62 -12.15
N VAL A 157 12.56 3.72 -12.50
CA VAL A 157 11.28 4.04 -13.13
C VAL A 157 10.27 4.45 -12.06
N ALA A 158 9.67 5.62 -12.19
CA ALA A 158 8.76 6.20 -11.20
C ALA A 158 7.59 5.26 -10.85
N GLU A 159 7.13 4.47 -11.82
CA GLU A 159 6.01 3.53 -11.71
C GLU A 159 6.27 2.37 -10.73
N TRP A 160 7.54 2.01 -10.47
CA TRP A 160 7.87 0.93 -9.54
C TRP A 160 8.19 1.41 -8.13
N ARG A 161 8.27 2.73 -7.92
CA ARG A 161 8.50 3.32 -6.59
C ARG A 161 7.30 3.17 -5.66
N TRP A 162 6.15 2.75 -6.17
CA TRP A 162 4.93 2.54 -5.39
C TRP A 162 5.06 1.44 -4.33
N PHE A 163 6.00 0.54 -4.48
CA PHE A 163 6.23 -0.55 -3.52
C PHE A 163 7.12 -0.15 -2.34
N GLY A 164 7.61 1.09 -2.31
CA GLY A 164 8.63 1.52 -1.36
C GLY A 164 10.00 0.91 -1.67
N THR A 165 10.97 1.16 -0.80
CA THR A 165 12.33 0.63 -0.95
C THR A 165 12.68 -0.32 0.21
N PRO A 166 13.56 -1.32 -0.01
CA PRO A 166 14.00 -2.20 1.08
C PRO A 166 14.62 -1.42 2.25
N GLY A 167 15.37 -0.34 1.94
CA GLY A 167 15.99 0.52 2.96
C GLY A 167 14.97 1.23 3.85
N MET A 168 13.84 1.66 3.29
CA MET A 168 12.75 2.29 4.05
C MET A 168 12.14 1.29 5.04
N PHE A 169 11.82 0.09 4.59
CA PHE A 169 11.25 -0.96 5.43
C PHE A 169 12.25 -1.45 6.49
N LYS A 170 13.54 -1.61 6.11
CA LYS A 170 14.60 -2.01 7.08
C LYS A 170 14.71 -1.01 8.23
N LYS A 171 14.62 0.30 7.97
CA LYS A 171 14.63 1.33 9.01
C LYS A 171 13.43 1.25 9.95
N GLU A 172 12.32 0.69 9.49
CA GLU A 172 11.12 0.41 10.32
C GLU A 172 11.14 -1.00 10.95
N GLY A 173 12.26 -1.71 10.92
CA GLY A 173 12.45 -3.00 11.58
C GLY A 173 11.96 -4.22 10.80
N PHE A 174 11.69 -4.08 9.49
CA PHE A 174 11.42 -5.25 8.64
C PHE A 174 12.68 -6.02 8.31
N THR A 175 12.58 -7.33 8.30
CA THR A 175 13.63 -8.27 7.87
C THR A 175 13.30 -8.87 6.51
N LYS A 176 14.34 -9.17 5.72
CA LYS A 176 14.18 -9.87 4.44
C LYS A 176 13.85 -11.33 4.69
N VAL A 177 12.83 -11.85 4.00
CA VAL A 177 12.39 -13.25 4.09
C VAL A 177 12.85 -14.04 2.86
N ALA A 178 12.48 -13.58 1.65
CA ALA A 178 12.77 -14.30 0.43
C ALA A 178 12.75 -13.38 -0.80
N PRO A 179 13.44 -13.73 -1.90
CA PRO A 179 13.27 -13.05 -3.17
C PRO A 179 11.89 -13.36 -3.76
N LEU A 180 11.29 -12.36 -4.42
CA LEU A 180 10.06 -12.49 -5.18
C LEU A 180 10.38 -12.29 -6.68
N GLY A 181 10.81 -13.36 -7.32
CA GLY A 181 11.35 -13.31 -8.67
C GLY A 181 12.69 -12.57 -8.73
N THR A 182 12.97 -11.90 -9.85
CA THR A 182 14.25 -11.20 -10.09
C THR A 182 14.27 -9.77 -9.56
N SER A 183 13.12 -9.20 -9.24
CA SER A 183 13.00 -7.75 -9.04
C SER A 183 12.41 -7.36 -7.69
N GLY A 184 11.80 -8.28 -6.98
CA GLY A 184 11.15 -8.01 -5.69
C GLY A 184 11.75 -8.80 -4.54
N VAL A 185 11.40 -8.38 -3.33
CA VAL A 185 11.74 -9.09 -2.10
C VAL A 185 10.56 -9.06 -1.14
N LEU A 186 10.29 -10.18 -0.48
CA LEU A 186 9.37 -10.24 0.65
C LEU A 186 10.10 -9.82 1.89
N MET A 187 9.54 -8.87 2.61
CA MET A 187 9.99 -8.43 3.92
C MET A 187 8.88 -8.59 4.95
N ARG A 188 9.23 -8.95 6.17
CA ARG A 188 8.28 -9.15 7.29
C ARG A 188 8.72 -8.39 8.53
N LYS A 189 7.73 -7.99 9.31
CA LYS A 189 7.87 -7.45 10.67
C LYS A 189 6.73 -7.99 11.52
N THR A 190 7.03 -8.40 12.75
CA THR A 190 5.99 -8.70 13.76
C THR A 190 5.71 -7.44 14.58
N ILE A 191 4.44 -7.14 14.79
CA ILE A 191 3.97 -6.04 15.64
C ILE A 191 3.15 -6.66 16.77
N SER A 192 3.63 -6.49 18.02
CA SER A 192 2.86 -6.86 19.20
C SER A 192 1.66 -5.90 19.37
N PRO A 193 0.52 -6.39 19.87
CA PRO A 193 -0.58 -5.51 20.27
C PRO A 193 -0.13 -4.55 21.38
N ASN A 194 -0.93 -3.50 21.56
CA ASN A 194 -0.75 -2.60 22.72
C ASN A 194 -1.08 -3.30 24.02
#